data_0283f3d647144d433fe228bcb6e3f598
#
_entry.id   0283f3d647144d433fe228bcb6e3f598
#
_cell.length_a   1.000
_cell.length_b   1.000
_cell.length_c   1.000
_cell.angle_alpha   90.00
_cell.angle_beta   90.00
_cell.angle_gamma   90.00
#
_symmetry.space_group_name_H-M   'P 1'
#
loop_
_entity.id
_entity.type
_entity.pdbx_description
1 polymer ?
#
loop_
_entity_poly.entity_id
_entity_poly.type
_entity_poly.pdbx_seq_one_letter_code
_entity_poly.pdbx_strand_id
1 'polypeptide(L)'
;MQIILLDKVVNLGNLGEIVRVKDGYARNFLIPSGRARRATENAIKEFEVRRAELEKAAAEKLAAAQAQGEKLAGTSIKLSQKAGVDGRLFGSVTNFDIAEELTKNGYAVAKAQVRMPTGPIKVVGDSTVSVALHTDVVVEITVSVYGETA
;
A
#
# COMPACT_ATOMS: atom_id res chain seq x y z
N MET A 1 6.87 -21.83 -14.65
CA MET A 1 5.71 -22.39 -13.93
C MET A 1 4.49 -21.57 -14.29
N GLN A 2 3.41 -22.21 -14.64
CA GLN A 2 2.14 -21.53 -14.89
C GLN A 2 1.33 -21.45 -13.60
N ILE A 3 0.79 -20.28 -13.33
CA ILE A 3 -0.03 -20.00 -12.15
C ILE A 3 -1.29 -19.24 -12.56
N ILE A 4 -2.35 -19.42 -11.77
CA ILE A 4 -3.57 -18.64 -11.88
C ILE A 4 -3.59 -17.58 -10.77
N LEU A 5 -3.85 -16.33 -11.13
CA LEU A 5 -3.90 -15.22 -10.19
C LEU A 5 -5.25 -15.18 -9.47
N LEU A 6 -5.22 -15.17 -8.16
CA LEU A 6 -6.39 -15.02 -7.29
C LEU A 6 -6.61 -13.58 -6.85
N ASP A 7 -5.64 -12.72 -7.12
CA ASP A 7 -5.68 -11.28 -6.84
C ASP A 7 -4.93 -10.53 -7.94
N LYS A 8 -5.21 -9.25 -8.08
CA LYS A 8 -4.48 -8.40 -9.03
C LYS A 8 -3.05 -8.18 -8.53
N VAL A 9 -2.09 -8.54 -9.36
CA VAL A 9 -0.67 -8.32 -9.08
C VAL A 9 -0.09 -7.34 -10.09
N VAL A 10 0.51 -6.28 -9.57
CA VAL A 10 1.17 -5.26 -10.42
C VAL A 10 2.24 -5.91 -11.28
N ASN A 11 2.28 -5.57 -12.55
CA ASN A 11 3.22 -6.07 -13.56
C ASN A 11 3.08 -7.56 -13.92
N LEU A 12 2.09 -8.26 -13.42
CA LEU A 12 1.82 -9.66 -13.78
C LEU A 12 0.52 -9.84 -14.53
N GLY A 13 -0.59 -9.39 -13.95
CA GLY A 13 -1.91 -9.54 -14.55
C GLY A 13 -3.06 -9.32 -13.58
N ASN A 14 -4.25 -9.56 -14.06
CA ASN A 14 -5.50 -9.38 -13.33
C ASN A 14 -5.97 -10.67 -12.66
N LEU A 15 -7.01 -10.54 -11.86
CA LEU A 15 -7.70 -11.66 -11.23
C LEU A 15 -8.13 -12.70 -12.28
N GLY A 16 -7.77 -13.96 -12.06
CA GLY A 16 -8.16 -15.07 -12.93
C GLY A 16 -7.30 -15.27 -14.17
N GLU A 17 -6.29 -14.47 -14.34
CA GLU A 17 -5.36 -14.59 -15.47
C GLU A 17 -4.34 -15.69 -15.20
N ILE A 18 -4.09 -16.52 -16.22
CA ILE A 18 -3.06 -17.55 -16.17
C ILE A 18 -1.78 -16.93 -16.72
N VAL A 19 -0.78 -16.82 -15.86
CA VAL A 19 0.52 -16.22 -16.20
C VAL A 19 1.66 -17.20 -15.97
N ARG A 20 2.70 -17.05 -16.77
CA ARG A 20 3.93 -17.82 -16.62
C ARG A 20 4.97 -16.99 -15.87
N VAL A 21 5.43 -17.52 -14.75
CA VAL A 21 6.43 -16.86 -13.89
C VAL A 21 7.58 -17.80 -13.60
N LYS A 22 8.67 -17.25 -13.07
CA LYS A 22 9.80 -18.06 -12.58
C LYS A 22 9.35 -18.89 -11.38
N ASP A 23 9.82 -20.13 -11.32
CA ASP A 23 9.43 -21.09 -10.30
C ASP A 23 9.70 -20.60 -8.87
N GLY A 24 10.84 -19.95 -8.65
CA GLY A 24 11.20 -19.38 -7.35
C GLY A 24 10.26 -18.26 -6.90
N TYR A 25 9.88 -17.37 -7.80
CA TYR A 25 8.95 -16.28 -7.52
C TYR A 25 7.55 -16.80 -7.16
N ALA A 26 7.06 -17.78 -7.91
CA ALA A 26 5.77 -18.39 -7.63
C ALA A 26 5.76 -19.12 -6.27
N ARG A 27 6.76 -19.96 -6.01
CA ARG A 27 6.82 -20.78 -4.79
C ARG A 27 7.11 -20.00 -3.53
N ASN A 28 7.93 -18.96 -3.61
CA ASN A 28 8.41 -18.22 -2.43
C ASN A 28 7.56 -17.00 -2.09
N PHE A 29 6.87 -16.44 -3.07
CA PHE A 29 6.11 -15.21 -2.89
C PHE A 29 4.62 -15.35 -3.23
N LEU A 30 4.27 -15.69 -4.46
CA LEU A 30 2.88 -15.65 -4.92
C LEU A 30 1.99 -16.71 -4.26
N ILE A 31 2.46 -17.93 -4.14
CA ILE A 31 1.70 -19.03 -3.53
C ILE A 31 1.61 -18.87 -2.01
N PRO A 32 2.70 -18.60 -1.27
CA PRO A 32 2.62 -18.40 0.19
C PRO A 32 1.79 -17.19 0.60
N SER A 33 1.77 -16.14 -0.21
CA SER A 33 0.94 -14.94 0.04
C SER A 33 -0.54 -15.13 -0.28
N GLY A 34 -0.92 -16.29 -0.85
CA GLY A 34 -2.31 -16.57 -1.24
C GLY A 34 -2.80 -15.80 -2.47
N ARG A 35 -1.92 -15.11 -3.20
CA ARG A 35 -2.26 -14.31 -4.38
C ARG A 35 -2.34 -15.10 -5.67
N ALA A 36 -1.78 -16.29 -5.68
CA ALA A 36 -1.81 -17.18 -6.84
C ALA A 36 -1.84 -18.65 -6.42
N ARG A 37 -2.33 -19.47 -7.32
CA ARG A 37 -2.27 -20.92 -7.22
C ARG A 37 -1.61 -21.52 -8.47
N ARG A 38 -1.07 -22.72 -8.34
CA ARG A 38 -0.55 -23.45 -9.49
C ARG A 38 -1.69 -23.72 -10.48
N ALA A 39 -1.47 -23.40 -11.74
CA ALA A 39 -2.46 -23.61 -12.80
C ALA A 39 -2.57 -25.12 -13.12
N THR A 40 -3.44 -25.80 -12.41
CA THR A 40 -3.87 -27.19 -12.68
C THR A 40 -5.31 -27.15 -13.17
N GLU A 41 -5.73 -28.19 -13.89
CA GLU A 41 -7.11 -28.29 -14.39
C GLU A 41 -8.14 -28.16 -13.25
N ASN A 42 -7.85 -28.77 -12.09
CA ASN A 42 -8.70 -28.67 -10.92
C ASN A 42 -8.72 -27.25 -10.34
N ALA A 43 -7.56 -26.59 -10.29
CA ALA A 43 -7.48 -25.20 -9.80
C ALA A 43 -8.24 -24.23 -10.70
N ILE A 44 -8.21 -24.44 -12.01
CA ILE A 44 -8.96 -23.64 -12.97
C ILE A 44 -10.47 -23.81 -12.77
N LYS A 45 -10.94 -25.05 -12.61
CA LYS A 45 -12.36 -25.34 -12.33
C LYS A 45 -12.82 -24.74 -11.00
N GLU A 46 -12.04 -24.89 -9.94
CA GLU A 46 -12.34 -24.28 -8.64
C GLU A 46 -12.37 -22.75 -8.73
N PHE A 47 -11.51 -22.17 -9.53
CA PHE A 47 -11.49 -20.74 -9.76
C PHE A 47 -12.75 -20.25 -10.47
N GLU A 48 -13.18 -20.96 -11.52
CA GLU A 48 -14.41 -20.61 -12.26
C GLU A 48 -15.64 -20.60 -11.35
N VAL A 49 -15.74 -21.58 -10.44
CA VAL A 49 -16.84 -21.64 -9.45
C VAL A 49 -16.79 -20.47 -8.46
N ARG A 50 -15.58 -20.07 -8.04
CA ARG A 50 -15.39 -18.97 -7.06
C ARG A 50 -15.17 -17.61 -7.68
N ARG A 51 -15.14 -17.54 -8.99
CA ARG A 51 -14.85 -16.30 -9.71
C ARG A 51 -15.75 -15.15 -9.27
N ALA A 52 -17.04 -15.39 -9.18
CA ALA A 52 -18.03 -14.37 -8.78
C ALA A 52 -17.80 -13.86 -7.36
N GLU A 53 -17.41 -14.74 -6.43
CA GLU A 53 -17.10 -14.37 -5.04
C GLU A 53 -15.81 -13.56 -4.96
N LEU A 54 -14.78 -13.98 -5.70
CA LEU A 54 -13.49 -13.28 -5.74
C LEU A 54 -13.60 -11.91 -6.41
N GLU A 55 -14.38 -11.78 -7.47
CA GLU A 55 -14.66 -10.52 -8.14
C GLU A 55 -15.43 -9.56 -7.21
N LYS A 56 -16.41 -10.05 -6.47
CA LYS A 56 -17.12 -9.26 -5.45
C LYS A 56 -16.17 -8.77 -4.36
N ALA A 57 -15.37 -9.68 -3.78
CA ALA A 57 -14.43 -9.33 -2.73
C ALA A 57 -13.37 -8.32 -3.22
N ALA A 58 -12.90 -8.45 -4.45
CA ALA A 58 -11.99 -7.49 -5.06
C ALA A 58 -12.65 -6.12 -5.28
N ALA A 59 -13.89 -6.10 -5.76
CA ALA A 59 -14.65 -4.87 -5.96
C ALA A 59 -14.95 -4.15 -4.62
N GLU A 60 -15.30 -4.88 -3.58
CA GLU A 60 -15.52 -4.33 -2.23
C GLU A 60 -14.25 -3.71 -1.65
N LYS A 61 -13.11 -4.39 -1.78
CA LYS A 61 -11.82 -3.87 -1.33
C LYS A 61 -11.43 -2.61 -2.10
N LEU A 62 -11.65 -2.59 -3.40
CA LEU A 62 -11.36 -1.45 -4.24
C LEU A 62 -12.27 -0.26 -3.89
N ALA A 63 -13.57 -0.49 -3.70
CA ALA A 63 -14.52 0.54 -3.29
C ALA A 63 -14.17 1.11 -1.91
N ALA A 64 -13.81 0.26 -0.94
CA ALA A 64 -13.37 0.69 0.38
C ALA A 64 -12.08 1.53 0.31
N ALA A 65 -11.12 1.10 -0.50
CA ALA A 65 -9.88 1.83 -0.71
C ALA A 65 -10.12 3.19 -1.40
N GLN A 66 -11.01 3.25 -2.37
CA GLN A 66 -11.39 4.52 -3.02
C GLN A 66 -12.05 5.48 -2.03
N ALA A 67 -13.00 5.01 -1.21
CA ALA A 67 -13.66 5.82 -0.21
C ALA A 67 -12.69 6.36 0.86
N GLN A 68 -11.71 5.56 1.27
CA GLN A 68 -10.63 6.00 2.15
C GLN A 68 -9.70 6.99 1.44
N GLY A 69 -9.39 6.74 0.18
CA GLY A 69 -8.56 7.62 -0.64
C GLY A 69 -9.16 9.00 -0.82
N GLU A 70 -10.46 9.10 -1.07
CA GLU A 70 -11.16 10.39 -1.17
C GLU A 70 -11.11 11.19 0.13
N LYS A 71 -11.20 10.53 1.27
CA LYS A 71 -11.06 11.17 2.59
C LYS A 71 -9.63 11.61 2.87
N LEU A 72 -8.64 10.86 2.40
CA LEU A 72 -7.22 11.18 2.56
C LEU A 72 -6.74 12.21 1.55
N ALA A 73 -7.35 12.27 0.37
CA ALA A 73 -6.98 13.24 -0.65
C ALA A 73 -7.17 14.68 -0.12
N GLY A 74 -6.10 15.46 -0.19
CA GLY A 74 -6.09 16.83 0.32
C GLY A 74 -5.94 16.97 1.84
N THR A 75 -5.79 15.87 2.57
CA THR A 75 -5.51 15.93 4.02
C THR A 75 -4.05 16.30 4.25
N SER A 76 -3.83 17.27 5.12
CA SER A 76 -2.50 17.63 5.61
C SER A 76 -2.30 17.07 7.03
N ILE A 77 -1.18 16.40 7.23
CA ILE A 77 -0.80 15.88 8.54
C ILE A 77 0.28 16.79 9.12
N LYS A 78 0.14 17.08 10.40
CA LYS A 78 1.11 17.87 11.15
C LYS A 78 1.86 16.96 12.10
N LEU A 79 3.17 16.89 11.94
CA LEU A 79 4.07 16.14 12.81
C LEU A 79 5.02 17.10 13.51
N SER A 80 5.13 17.01 14.82
CA SER A 80 6.14 17.72 15.59
C SER A 80 7.31 16.79 15.87
N GLN A 81 8.52 17.25 15.57
CA GLN A 81 9.76 16.54 15.87
C GLN A 81 10.81 17.54 16.38
N LYS A 82 11.70 17.04 17.22
CA LYS A 82 12.81 17.87 17.71
C LYS A 82 13.74 18.23 16.56
N ALA A 83 13.95 19.53 16.39
CA ALA A 83 14.81 20.08 15.35
C ALA A 83 15.87 21.02 15.91
N GLY A 84 17.01 21.08 15.25
CA GLY A 84 18.04 22.07 15.55
C GLY A 84 17.71 23.45 15.01
N VAL A 85 18.50 24.42 15.41
CA VAL A 85 18.40 25.81 14.92
C VAL A 85 18.54 25.92 13.39
N ASP A 86 19.20 24.94 12.77
CA ASP A 86 19.41 24.86 11.33
C ASP A 86 18.21 24.29 10.55
N GLY A 87 17.09 24.00 11.21
CA GLY A 87 15.92 23.40 10.58
C GLY A 87 16.07 21.90 10.27
N ARG A 88 17.14 21.28 10.72
CA ARG A 88 17.34 19.83 10.60
C ARG A 88 16.78 19.11 11.80
N LEU A 89 16.05 18.03 11.52
CA LEU A 89 15.53 17.17 12.59
C LEU A 89 16.67 16.41 13.27
N PHE A 90 16.61 16.24 14.57
CA PHE A 90 17.53 15.38 15.33
C PHE A 90 17.30 13.90 15.02
N GLY A 91 16.12 13.54 14.52
CA GLY A 91 15.75 12.23 14.00
C GLY A 91 15.29 12.32 12.56
N SER A 92 14.60 11.30 12.12
CA SER A 92 13.95 11.26 10.79
C SER A 92 12.49 10.87 10.95
N VAL A 93 11.62 11.52 10.19
CA VAL A 93 10.23 11.08 10.07
C VAL A 93 10.19 9.92 9.10
N THR A 94 9.74 8.78 9.58
CA THR A 94 9.65 7.54 8.82
C THR A 94 8.20 7.25 8.39
N ASN A 95 8.04 6.28 7.52
CA ASN A 95 6.71 5.80 7.15
C ASN A 95 5.90 5.27 8.34
N PHE A 96 6.57 4.81 9.40
CA PHE A 96 5.93 4.38 10.64
C PHE A 96 5.27 5.55 11.36
N ASP A 97 5.99 6.66 11.52
CA ASP A 97 5.49 7.86 12.21
C ASP A 97 4.28 8.45 11.48
N ILE A 98 4.33 8.47 10.15
CA ILE A 98 3.23 8.93 9.31
C ILE A 98 2.01 8.01 9.45
N ALA A 99 2.21 6.70 9.42
CA ALA A 99 1.13 5.73 9.59
C ALA A 99 0.49 5.81 10.99
N GLU A 100 1.29 6.02 12.02
CA GLU A 100 0.80 6.20 13.39
C GLU A 100 -0.06 7.46 13.52
N GLU A 101 0.39 8.57 12.96
CA GLU A 101 -0.36 9.82 13.00
C GLU A 101 -1.66 9.76 12.17
N LEU A 102 -1.62 9.09 11.01
CA LEU A 102 -2.83 8.80 10.24
C LEU A 102 -3.82 7.96 11.04
N THR A 103 -3.34 6.97 11.76
CA THR A 103 -4.19 6.11 12.61
C THR A 103 -4.80 6.91 13.76
N LYS A 104 -4.06 7.83 14.37
CA LYS A 104 -4.58 8.74 15.41
C LYS A 104 -5.69 9.66 14.89
N ASN A 105 -5.58 10.08 13.63
CA ASN A 105 -6.60 10.89 12.95
C ASN A 105 -7.81 10.08 12.46
N GLY A 106 -7.83 8.77 12.71
CA GLY A 106 -8.94 7.88 12.36
C GLY A 106 -8.83 7.20 11.00
N TYR A 107 -7.68 7.29 10.35
CA TYR A 107 -7.41 6.59 9.08
C TYR A 107 -6.60 5.31 9.33
N ALA A 108 -7.17 4.16 9.02
CA ALA A 108 -6.50 2.88 9.15
C ALA A 108 -5.50 2.66 8.00
N VAL A 109 -4.30 3.19 8.16
CA VAL A 109 -3.22 3.07 7.16
C VAL A 109 -2.05 2.31 7.75
N ALA A 110 -1.63 1.24 7.07
CA ALA A 110 -0.46 0.48 7.47
C ALA A 110 0.84 1.16 7.00
N LYS A 111 1.91 1.02 7.76
CA LYS A 111 3.24 1.53 7.38
C LYS A 111 3.71 1.08 5.98
N ALA A 112 3.31 -0.12 5.55
CA ALA A 112 3.64 -0.66 4.24
C ALA A 112 2.91 0.06 3.09
N GLN A 113 1.81 0.73 3.37
CA GLN A 113 1.04 1.51 2.41
C GLN A 113 1.62 2.91 2.19
N VAL A 114 2.39 3.41 3.16
CA VAL A 114 3.05 4.72 3.06
C VAL A 114 4.32 4.59 2.24
N ARG A 115 4.37 5.30 1.12
CA ARG A 115 5.53 5.34 0.22
C ARG A 115 6.16 6.72 0.24
N MET A 116 7.42 6.78 0.59
CA MET A 116 8.22 8.00 0.60
C MET A 116 9.22 7.95 -0.56
N PRO A 117 8.95 8.61 -1.69
CA PRO A 117 9.83 8.57 -2.86
C PRO A 117 11.19 9.22 -2.59
N THR A 118 11.22 10.21 -1.71
CA THR A 118 12.43 10.93 -1.31
C THR A 118 13.15 10.34 -0.09
N GLY A 119 12.59 9.25 0.50
CA GLY A 119 13.11 8.66 1.72
C GLY A 119 12.65 9.38 3.00
N PRO A 120 13.23 9.04 4.17
CA PRO A 120 12.84 9.64 5.45
C PRO A 120 13.04 11.15 5.46
N ILE A 121 12.09 11.87 6.02
CA ILE A 121 12.13 13.34 6.14
C ILE A 121 13.10 13.72 7.26
N LYS A 122 14.08 14.53 6.95
CA LYS A 122 15.12 14.96 7.89
C LYS A 122 15.14 16.48 8.12
N VAL A 123 14.25 17.19 7.44
CA VAL A 123 14.19 18.66 7.47
C VAL A 123 12.78 19.10 7.80
N VAL A 124 12.65 20.21 8.51
CA VAL A 124 11.37 20.85 8.79
C VAL A 124 10.77 21.40 7.49
N GLY A 125 9.48 21.26 7.31
CA GLY A 125 8.74 21.79 6.17
C GLY A 125 7.66 20.83 5.67
N ASP A 126 7.07 21.21 4.56
CA ASP A 126 6.03 20.41 3.91
C ASP A 126 6.65 19.40 2.94
N SER A 127 6.21 18.18 3.04
CA SER A 127 6.63 17.09 2.15
C SER A 127 5.43 16.33 1.65
N THR A 128 5.46 15.94 0.39
CA THR A 128 4.41 15.12 -0.20
C THR A 128 4.78 13.64 -0.07
N VAL A 129 3.83 12.87 0.43
CA VAL A 129 3.98 11.43 0.64
C VAL A 129 2.84 10.71 -0.05
N SER A 130 3.16 9.61 -0.73
CA SER A 130 2.16 8.79 -1.41
C SER A 130 1.69 7.66 -0.50
N VAL A 131 0.39 7.49 -0.39
CA VAL A 131 -0.25 6.39 0.33
C VAL A 131 -0.92 5.46 -0.67
N ALA A 132 -0.42 4.24 -0.78
CA ALA A 132 -0.99 3.21 -1.63
C ALA A 132 -1.99 2.36 -0.82
N LEU A 133 -3.26 2.70 -0.88
CA LEU A 133 -4.33 1.96 -0.20
C LEU A 133 -4.67 0.66 -0.93
N HIS A 134 -4.60 0.68 -2.24
CA HIS A 134 -4.82 -0.47 -3.10
C HIS A 134 -3.84 -0.42 -4.29
N THR A 135 -3.75 -1.51 -5.05
CA THR A 135 -2.92 -1.59 -6.27
C THR A 135 -3.24 -0.48 -7.28
N ASP A 136 -4.52 -0.10 -7.34
CA ASP A 136 -5.04 0.92 -8.27
C ASP A 136 -5.34 2.26 -7.58
N VAL A 137 -5.23 2.34 -6.26
CA VAL A 137 -5.57 3.54 -5.47
C VAL A 137 -4.32 4.03 -4.76
N VAL A 138 -3.75 5.09 -5.29
CA VAL A 138 -2.62 5.81 -4.68
C VAL A 138 -3.05 7.25 -4.46
N VAL A 139 -2.92 7.73 -3.24
CA VAL A 139 -3.29 9.10 -2.84
C VAL A 139 -2.06 9.82 -2.34
N GLU A 140 -1.91 11.07 -2.74
CA GLU A 140 -0.86 11.93 -2.23
C GLU A 140 -1.39 12.78 -1.07
N ILE A 141 -0.65 12.78 0.02
CA ILE A 141 -0.93 13.60 1.20
C ILE A 141 0.22 14.54 1.49
N THR A 142 -0.08 15.69 2.05
CA THR A 142 0.94 16.64 2.48
C THR A 142 1.25 16.41 3.96
N VAL A 143 2.50 16.21 4.27
CA VAL A 143 3.01 16.07 5.63
C VAL A 143 3.77 17.34 5.99
N SER A 144 3.26 18.08 6.95
CA SER A 144 3.92 19.28 7.48
C SER A 144 4.67 18.92 8.76
N VAL A 145 5.98 19.03 8.72
CA VAL A 145 6.84 18.75 9.87
C VAL A 145 7.24 20.05 10.55
N TYR A 146 6.90 20.15 11.82
CA TYR A 146 7.27 21.29 12.67
C TYR A 146 8.46 20.90 13.55
N GLY A 147 9.47 21.79 13.59
CA GLY A 147 10.59 21.66 14.51
C GLY A 147 10.24 22.19 15.88
N GLU A 148 10.32 21.34 16.90
CA GLU A 148 10.37 21.78 18.28
C GLU A 148 11.83 22.01 18.67
N THR A 149 12.17 23.25 19.03
CA THR A 149 13.46 23.56 19.66
C THR A 149 13.49 22.99 21.06
N ALA A 150 14.46 22.16 21.30
CA ALA A 150 14.66 21.56 22.62
C ALA A 150 15.15 22.61 23.63
#